data_fab1f911e7c9921c351df77ba57f3957
#
_entry.id   fab1f911e7c9921c351df77ba57f3957
#
_cell.length_a   1.000
_cell.length_b   1.000
_cell.length_c   1.000
_cell.angle_alpha   90.00
_cell.angle_beta   90.00
_cell.angle_gamma   90.00
#
_symmetry.space_group_name_H-M   'P 1'
#
loop_
_entity.id
_entity.type
_entity.pdbx_description
1 polymer ?
#
loop_
_entity_poly.entity_id
_entity_poly.type
_entity_poly.pdbx_seq_one_letter_code
_entity_poly.pdbx_strand_id
1 'polypeptide(L)'
;MPGEPPKIKIAPALQGVNRTALVPTGTSGSAAAVIKEPQRKERILRIEINSNDRDFSKYPNPAAFEWITTYPIKNVTSMVIVGGTIPLPIYTIDYPANSFTFNTGTEVKTLTLPPGLYTPIYIAEKFSEVLNQTDGVNKYRVKVDPITQILSVTSTNKVVPFSFLFGTGEFLNQFSPGLQKINNPSYMLGFKNEDYTSVGGVLTATFPVNTIPLQRIYLYMNYDSTIDLRSVVLAGGRANPSAIFYCTDQDSVAYYTKALNKDTYENVISPGLIVPRIRSINISLKDEFGNVINTNNRPLSLLLEITVLD
;
A
#
# COMPACT_ATOMS: atom_id res chain seq x y z
N MET A 1 -16.96 42.24 -11.48
CA MET A 1 -17.59 41.20 -12.33
C MET A 1 -16.62 40.03 -12.36
N PRO A 2 -16.97 38.84 -11.89
CA PRO A 2 -16.08 37.68 -11.97
C PRO A 2 -16.13 37.11 -13.40
N GLY A 3 -14.95 36.93 -14.00
CA GLY A 3 -14.79 36.40 -15.35
C GLY A 3 -15.20 34.93 -15.46
N GLU A 4 -15.81 34.57 -16.57
CA GLU A 4 -16.16 33.19 -16.92
C GLU A 4 -14.94 32.27 -16.96
N PRO A 5 -15.06 31.01 -16.47
CA PRO A 5 -13.98 30.05 -16.57
C PRO A 5 -13.75 29.61 -18.02
N PRO A 6 -12.51 29.27 -18.40
CA PRO A 6 -12.17 28.89 -19.77
C PRO A 6 -12.89 27.58 -20.18
N LYS A 7 -13.57 27.63 -21.31
CA LYS A 7 -14.21 26.46 -21.94
C LYS A 7 -13.13 25.53 -22.49
N ILE A 8 -12.97 24.34 -21.92
CA ILE A 8 -12.13 23.27 -22.44
C ILE A 8 -12.77 22.74 -23.75
N LYS A 9 -12.11 22.96 -24.88
CA LYS A 9 -12.46 22.32 -26.16
C LYS A 9 -12.02 20.86 -26.10
N ILE A 10 -12.98 19.94 -25.99
CA ILE A 10 -12.72 18.51 -26.19
C ILE A 10 -12.54 18.29 -27.70
N ALA A 11 -11.37 17.76 -28.07
CA ALA A 11 -11.11 17.38 -29.45
C ALA A 11 -12.06 16.23 -29.85
N PRO A 12 -12.57 16.22 -31.10
CA PRO A 12 -13.45 15.13 -31.56
C PRO A 12 -12.66 13.82 -31.63
N ALA A 13 -13.30 12.74 -31.18
CA ALA A 13 -12.79 11.37 -31.28
C ALA A 13 -12.41 11.06 -32.73
N LEU A 14 -11.20 10.51 -32.91
CA LEU A 14 -10.75 10.00 -34.19
C LEU A 14 -11.69 8.90 -34.65
N GLN A 15 -12.51 9.23 -35.65
CA GLN A 15 -13.31 8.25 -36.38
C GLN A 15 -12.35 7.29 -37.10
N GLY A 16 -12.67 6.00 -36.98
CA GLY A 16 -11.87 4.92 -37.53
C GLY A 16 -11.56 5.13 -39.01
N VAL A 17 -10.30 5.04 -39.36
CA VAL A 17 -9.81 5.02 -40.73
C VAL A 17 -10.25 3.70 -41.37
N ASN A 18 -11.30 3.74 -42.20
CA ASN A 18 -11.63 2.65 -43.10
C ASN A 18 -10.44 2.46 -44.07
N ARG A 19 -9.61 1.47 -43.84
CA ARG A 19 -8.63 1.00 -44.82
C ARG A 19 -9.38 0.20 -45.89
N THR A 20 -9.76 0.88 -46.94
CA THR A 20 -10.17 0.21 -48.21
C THR A 20 -8.96 -0.53 -48.77
N ALA A 21 -8.97 -1.85 -48.63
CA ALA A 21 -7.97 -2.69 -49.27
C ALA A 21 -8.14 -2.57 -50.81
N LEU A 22 -7.10 -2.10 -51.51
CA LEU A 22 -6.99 -2.18 -52.95
C LEU A 22 -7.02 -3.66 -53.36
N VAL A 23 -8.09 -4.03 -54.09
CA VAL A 23 -8.20 -5.36 -54.71
C VAL A 23 -7.33 -5.35 -55.95
N PRO A 24 -6.31 -6.20 -56.10
CA PRO A 24 -5.65 -6.38 -57.35
C PRO A 24 -6.55 -7.18 -58.30
N THR A 25 -6.94 -6.58 -59.41
CA THR A 25 -7.55 -7.30 -60.52
C THR A 25 -6.46 -8.07 -61.25
N GLY A 26 -6.42 -9.37 -61.01
CA GLY A 26 -5.49 -10.29 -61.67
C GLY A 26 -6.05 -11.71 -61.67
N THR A 27 -6.40 -12.13 -62.82
CA THR A 27 -6.93 -13.40 -63.33
C THR A 27 -6.42 -14.68 -62.71
N SER A 28 -7.37 -15.63 -62.64
CA SER A 28 -7.28 -17.11 -62.64
C SER A 28 -6.83 -17.83 -61.37
N GLY A 29 -7.85 -18.41 -60.74
CA GLY A 29 -7.90 -19.83 -60.43
C GLY A 29 -6.91 -20.40 -59.43
N SER A 30 -7.13 -20.13 -58.17
CA SER A 30 -7.01 -21.14 -57.12
C SER A 30 -7.73 -20.54 -55.90
N ALA A 31 -8.85 -21.12 -55.55
CA ALA A 31 -9.48 -20.81 -54.24
C ALA A 31 -8.47 -21.26 -53.17
N ALA A 32 -7.67 -20.30 -52.71
CA ALA A 32 -6.89 -20.49 -51.48
C ALA A 32 -7.89 -20.82 -50.40
N ALA A 33 -7.89 -22.06 -49.95
CA ALA A 33 -8.67 -22.47 -48.80
C ALA A 33 -8.30 -21.52 -47.67
N VAL A 34 -9.22 -20.66 -47.28
CA VAL A 34 -9.10 -19.87 -46.06
C VAL A 34 -9.01 -20.89 -44.94
N ILE A 35 -7.78 -21.22 -44.54
CA ILE A 35 -7.54 -22.02 -43.33
C ILE A 35 -8.10 -21.18 -42.22
N LYS A 36 -9.36 -21.45 -41.82
CA LYS A 36 -9.90 -20.90 -40.58
C LYS A 36 -8.99 -21.40 -39.49
N GLU A 37 -8.19 -20.49 -38.92
CA GLU A 37 -7.47 -20.82 -37.70
C GLU A 37 -8.45 -21.44 -36.71
N PRO A 38 -8.12 -22.60 -36.12
CA PRO A 38 -9.01 -23.21 -35.13
C PRO A 38 -9.25 -22.19 -34.02
N GLN A 39 -10.51 -21.83 -33.83
CA GLN A 39 -10.88 -20.96 -32.73
C GLN A 39 -10.45 -21.65 -31.42
N ARG A 40 -9.41 -21.13 -30.78
CA ARG A 40 -8.96 -21.63 -29.48
C ARG A 40 -10.09 -21.42 -28.48
N LYS A 41 -10.42 -22.47 -27.76
CA LYS A 41 -11.51 -22.46 -26.78
C LYS A 41 -11.02 -21.83 -25.50
N GLU A 42 -11.73 -20.81 -25.01
CA GLU A 42 -11.46 -20.24 -23.71
C GLU A 42 -12.10 -21.11 -22.61
N ARG A 43 -11.37 -21.28 -21.53
CA ARG A 43 -11.82 -21.96 -20.32
C ARG A 43 -11.49 -21.10 -19.09
N ILE A 44 -12.41 -21.03 -18.13
CA ILE A 44 -12.22 -20.34 -16.85
C ILE A 44 -11.89 -21.35 -15.77
N LEU A 45 -10.80 -21.07 -15.08
CA LEU A 45 -10.37 -21.78 -13.87
C LEU A 45 -10.63 -20.89 -12.67
N ARG A 46 -11.19 -21.46 -11.59
CA ARG A 46 -11.30 -20.76 -10.29
C ARG A 46 -10.27 -21.35 -9.35
N ILE A 47 -9.47 -20.47 -8.75
CA ILE A 47 -8.38 -20.83 -7.86
C ILE A 47 -8.48 -19.98 -6.60
N GLU A 48 -8.48 -20.63 -5.46
CA GLU A 48 -8.32 -19.97 -4.17
C GLU A 48 -6.84 -19.97 -3.80
N ILE A 49 -6.33 -18.80 -3.43
CA ILE A 49 -5.00 -18.62 -2.86
C ILE A 49 -5.19 -18.19 -1.41
N ASN A 50 -4.67 -19.00 -0.49
CA ASN A 50 -4.75 -18.74 0.93
C ASN A 50 -3.35 -18.64 1.53
N SER A 51 -3.09 -17.57 2.27
CA SER A 51 -1.78 -17.39 2.91
C SER A 51 -1.48 -18.45 3.99
N ASN A 52 -2.49 -19.20 4.44
CA ASN A 52 -2.27 -20.35 5.34
C ASN A 52 -1.61 -21.54 4.65
N ASP A 53 -1.63 -21.58 3.31
CA ASP A 53 -0.99 -22.64 2.52
C ASP A 53 0.49 -22.33 2.20
N ARG A 54 1.00 -21.21 2.72
CA ARG A 54 2.40 -20.80 2.52
C ARG A 54 3.39 -21.68 3.29
N ASP A 55 4.61 -21.71 2.84
CA ASP A 55 5.73 -22.22 3.64
C ASP A 55 6.04 -21.23 4.79
N PHE A 56 5.60 -21.56 6.00
CA PHE A 56 5.76 -20.69 7.19
C PHE A 56 7.23 -20.47 7.56
N SER A 57 8.11 -21.41 7.23
CA SER A 57 9.55 -21.29 7.53
C SER A 57 10.21 -20.24 6.63
N LYS A 58 9.81 -20.18 5.37
CA LYS A 58 10.32 -19.24 4.36
C LYS A 58 9.57 -17.91 4.39
N TYR A 59 8.27 -17.93 4.65
CA TYR A 59 7.38 -16.78 4.61
C TYR A 59 6.61 -16.64 5.94
N PRO A 60 7.23 -16.10 6.99
CA PRO A 60 6.56 -15.94 8.29
C PRO A 60 5.38 -14.95 8.23
N ASN A 61 5.46 -13.91 7.36
CA ASN A 61 4.42 -12.90 7.23
C ASN A 61 3.35 -13.32 6.20
N PRO A 62 2.06 -13.46 6.60
CA PRO A 62 0.98 -13.77 5.66
C PRO A 62 0.74 -12.71 4.57
N ALA A 63 1.25 -11.49 4.76
CA ALA A 63 1.15 -10.42 3.76
C ALA A 63 2.21 -10.51 2.64
N ALA A 64 3.18 -11.43 2.73
CA ALA A 64 4.23 -11.59 1.71
C ALA A 64 4.63 -13.05 1.61
N PHE A 65 4.20 -13.74 0.57
CA PHE A 65 4.47 -15.15 0.37
C PHE A 65 4.43 -15.55 -1.10
N GLU A 66 4.96 -16.74 -1.40
CA GLU A 66 4.84 -17.40 -2.68
C GLU A 66 3.76 -18.49 -2.58
N TRP A 67 2.79 -18.44 -3.48
CA TRP A 67 1.84 -19.52 -3.71
C TRP A 67 2.33 -20.39 -4.86
N ILE A 68 2.33 -21.72 -4.66
CA ILE A 68 2.82 -22.69 -5.64
C ILE A 68 1.67 -23.61 -6.03
N THR A 69 1.41 -23.76 -7.32
CA THR A 69 0.40 -24.68 -7.82
C THR A 69 0.98 -26.09 -8.02
N THR A 70 0.19 -27.10 -7.69
CA THR A 70 0.56 -28.50 -7.92
C THR A 70 0.74 -28.80 -9.41
N TYR A 71 -0.13 -28.24 -10.25
CA TYR A 71 -0.07 -28.38 -11.71
C TYR A 71 0.05 -27.00 -12.37
N PRO A 72 1.00 -26.82 -13.30
CA PRO A 72 1.17 -25.55 -13.98
C PRO A 72 -0.09 -25.13 -14.74
N ILE A 73 -0.49 -23.87 -14.57
CA ILE A 73 -1.57 -23.26 -15.34
C ILE A 73 -0.95 -22.79 -16.67
N LYS A 74 -1.51 -23.25 -17.78
CA LYS A 74 -0.96 -22.96 -19.13
C LYS A 74 -1.84 -21.97 -19.88
N ASN A 75 -1.21 -21.22 -20.81
CA ASN A 75 -1.87 -20.34 -21.77
C ASN A 75 -2.83 -19.33 -21.11
N VAL A 76 -2.39 -18.67 -20.04
CA VAL A 76 -3.20 -17.70 -19.29
C VAL A 76 -3.31 -16.40 -20.10
N THR A 77 -4.54 -15.94 -20.31
CA THR A 77 -4.84 -14.70 -21.02
C THR A 77 -5.30 -13.58 -20.10
N SER A 78 -6.00 -13.92 -19.00
CA SER A 78 -6.41 -12.95 -18.01
C SER A 78 -6.58 -13.57 -16.62
N MET A 79 -6.53 -12.73 -15.59
CA MET A 79 -6.89 -13.06 -14.22
C MET A 79 -7.84 -12.00 -13.69
N VAL A 80 -8.81 -12.38 -12.88
CA VAL A 80 -9.74 -11.46 -12.20
C VAL A 80 -9.85 -11.87 -10.75
N ILE A 81 -9.73 -10.91 -9.84
CA ILE A 81 -10.04 -11.12 -8.42
C ILE A 81 -11.55 -11.05 -8.26
N VAL A 82 -12.19 -12.18 -7.97
CA VAL A 82 -13.65 -12.28 -7.86
C VAL A 82 -14.14 -12.41 -6.42
N GLY A 83 -13.23 -12.62 -5.46
CA GLY A 83 -13.59 -12.74 -4.05
C GLY A 83 -12.36 -12.89 -3.16
N GLY A 84 -12.61 -13.08 -1.89
CA GLY A 84 -11.58 -13.31 -0.87
C GLY A 84 -11.70 -12.39 0.33
N THR A 85 -10.65 -12.37 1.14
CA THR A 85 -10.54 -11.50 2.32
C THR A 85 -9.14 -10.93 2.43
N ILE A 86 -9.04 -9.65 2.73
CA ILE A 86 -7.78 -8.96 3.00
C ILE A 86 -7.75 -8.56 4.47
N PRO A 87 -6.72 -8.96 5.24
CA PRO A 87 -6.55 -8.48 6.59
C PRO A 87 -6.17 -6.99 6.57
N LEU A 88 -6.87 -6.20 7.36
CA LEU A 88 -6.56 -4.78 7.55
C LEU A 88 -5.47 -4.62 8.60
N PRO A 89 -4.49 -3.71 8.43
CA PRO A 89 -3.55 -3.36 9.47
C PRO A 89 -4.33 -2.75 10.65
N ILE A 90 -4.07 -3.22 11.87
CA ILE A 90 -4.77 -2.75 13.06
C ILE A 90 -4.04 -1.58 13.70
N TYR A 91 -2.71 -1.58 13.63
CA TYR A 91 -1.91 -0.63 14.37
C TYR A 91 -1.80 0.71 13.64
N THR A 92 -1.98 1.78 14.40
CA THR A 92 -1.71 3.15 13.93
C THR A 92 -0.23 3.49 14.03
N ILE A 93 0.49 2.88 14.98
CA ILE A 93 1.94 2.95 15.08
C ILE A 93 2.47 1.53 15.02
N ASP A 94 3.41 1.27 14.10
CA ASP A 94 4.01 -0.04 13.91
C ASP A 94 5.44 0.09 13.35
N TYR A 95 6.19 -1.02 13.42
CA TYR A 95 7.50 -1.11 12.81
C TYR A 95 7.40 -1.01 11.26
N PRO A 96 8.35 -0.30 10.60
CA PRO A 96 9.55 0.37 11.14
C PRO A 96 9.32 1.82 11.60
N ALA A 97 8.11 2.35 11.52
CA ALA A 97 7.78 3.76 11.73
C ALA A 97 7.45 4.11 13.19
N ASN A 98 8.01 3.39 14.15
CA ASN A 98 7.69 3.55 15.57
C ASN A 98 8.83 4.11 16.44
N SER A 99 9.97 4.43 15.82
CA SER A 99 11.16 4.92 16.53
C SER A 99 11.66 6.23 15.95
N PHE A 100 12.29 7.06 16.79
CA PHE A 100 12.97 8.27 16.34
C PHE A 100 14.08 8.68 17.33
N THR A 101 14.95 9.59 16.88
CA THR A 101 16.05 10.13 17.68
C THR A 101 15.53 11.28 18.55
N PHE A 102 15.78 11.18 19.85
CA PHE A 102 15.40 12.13 20.87
C PHE A 102 16.64 12.71 21.56
N ASN A 103 16.77 14.03 21.52
CA ASN A 103 17.81 14.76 22.25
C ASN A 103 17.22 15.36 23.53
N THR A 104 17.71 14.93 24.69
CA THR A 104 17.26 15.41 26.01
C THR A 104 17.81 16.79 26.35
N GLY A 105 18.69 17.34 25.51
CA GLY A 105 19.50 18.54 25.76
C GLY A 105 20.87 18.24 26.37
N THR A 106 21.07 17.03 26.91
CA THR A 106 22.34 16.56 27.45
C THR A 106 22.83 15.30 26.75
N GLU A 107 21.93 14.47 26.27
CA GLU A 107 22.20 13.19 25.61
C GLU A 107 21.26 12.96 24.44
N VAL A 108 21.75 12.21 23.45
CA VAL A 108 20.95 11.75 22.32
C VAL A 108 20.58 10.29 22.55
N LYS A 109 19.30 9.98 22.48
CA LYS A 109 18.73 8.65 22.73
C LYS A 109 17.77 8.25 21.63
N THR A 110 17.52 6.95 21.49
CA THR A 110 16.44 6.43 20.65
C THR A 110 15.17 6.31 21.50
N LEU A 111 14.07 6.87 21.01
CA LEU A 111 12.76 6.72 21.57
C LEU A 111 11.93 5.78 20.69
N THR A 112 11.35 4.74 21.29
CA THR A 112 10.54 3.75 20.56
C THR A 112 9.15 3.68 21.18
N LEU A 113 8.14 3.99 20.38
CA LEU A 113 6.74 3.79 20.76
C LEU A 113 6.36 2.32 20.51
N PRO A 114 5.71 1.66 21.47
CA PRO A 114 5.21 0.30 21.23
C PRO A 114 4.24 0.27 20.05
N PRO A 115 4.26 -0.79 19.22
CA PRO A 115 3.23 -0.98 18.21
C PRO A 115 1.85 -1.06 18.85
N GLY A 116 0.85 -0.40 18.23
CA GLY A 116 -0.49 -0.42 18.77
C GLY A 116 -1.52 0.40 18.00
N LEU A 117 -2.78 0.13 18.32
CA LEU A 117 -3.92 0.94 17.89
C LEU A 117 -4.14 2.06 18.92
N TYR A 118 -3.76 3.26 18.57
CA TYR A 118 -3.85 4.41 19.47
C TYR A 118 -5.00 5.33 19.08
N THR A 119 -5.76 5.75 20.10
CA THR A 119 -6.56 6.97 20.00
C THR A 119 -5.67 8.18 20.33
N PRO A 120 -6.07 9.43 20.00
CA PRO A 120 -5.29 10.61 20.35
C PRO A 120 -4.97 10.73 21.86
N ILE A 121 -5.88 10.28 22.73
CA ILE A 121 -5.66 10.29 24.18
C ILE A 121 -4.61 9.26 24.58
N TYR A 122 -4.77 8.01 24.14
CA TYR A 122 -3.84 6.93 24.48
C TYR A 122 -2.45 7.14 23.92
N ILE A 123 -2.31 7.76 22.72
CA ILE A 123 -0.98 8.11 22.20
C ILE A 123 -0.28 9.14 23.08
N ALA A 124 -1.02 10.14 23.62
CA ALA A 124 -0.46 11.15 24.51
C ALA A 124 0.02 10.52 25.82
N GLU A 125 -0.77 9.64 26.43
CA GLU A 125 -0.41 8.93 27.66
C GLU A 125 0.83 8.06 27.44
N LYS A 126 0.81 7.22 26.40
CA LYS A 126 1.92 6.30 26.11
C LYS A 126 3.19 7.02 25.72
N PHE A 127 3.08 8.10 24.95
CA PHE A 127 4.22 8.90 24.58
C PHE A 127 4.85 9.60 25.79
N SER A 128 4.02 10.11 26.72
CA SER A 128 4.49 10.66 27.99
C SER A 128 5.26 9.63 28.81
N GLU A 129 4.72 8.41 28.92
CA GLU A 129 5.37 7.30 29.61
C GLU A 129 6.74 6.97 29.01
N VAL A 130 6.80 6.78 27.70
CA VAL A 130 8.05 6.42 26.99
C VAL A 130 9.10 7.52 27.09
N LEU A 131 8.71 8.80 26.95
CA LEU A 131 9.63 9.94 27.17
C LEU A 131 10.26 9.92 28.56
N ASN A 132 9.42 9.72 29.59
CA ASN A 132 9.89 9.68 30.97
C ASN A 132 10.77 8.47 31.28
N GLN A 133 10.51 7.33 30.65
CA GLN A 133 11.37 6.15 30.77
C GLN A 133 12.72 6.35 30.06
N THR A 134 12.70 6.98 28.89
CA THR A 134 13.89 7.18 28.05
C THR A 134 14.85 8.21 28.68
N ASP A 135 14.36 9.37 29.11
CA ASP A 135 15.22 10.39 29.73
C ASP A 135 15.63 9.98 31.16
N GLY A 136 14.67 9.59 31.98
CA GLY A 136 14.90 9.21 33.39
C GLY A 136 15.16 10.38 34.33
N VAL A 137 15.48 11.57 33.84
CA VAL A 137 15.84 12.78 34.62
C VAL A 137 14.72 13.80 34.60
N ASN A 138 14.35 14.27 33.39
CA ASN A 138 13.28 15.25 33.22
C ASN A 138 11.90 14.56 33.24
N LYS A 139 10.89 15.33 33.60
CA LYS A 139 9.50 14.88 33.53
C LYS A 139 8.81 15.53 32.33
N TYR A 140 8.27 14.69 31.48
CA TYR A 140 7.53 15.10 30.28
C TYR A 140 6.04 14.82 30.47
N ARG A 141 5.24 15.76 30.01
CA ARG A 141 3.79 15.60 29.90
C ARG A 141 3.37 15.85 28.47
N VAL A 142 2.78 14.85 27.86
CA VAL A 142 2.20 14.94 26.52
C VAL A 142 0.69 15.15 26.65
N LYS A 143 0.15 16.03 25.84
CA LYS A 143 -1.28 16.27 25.71
C LYS A 143 -1.65 16.40 24.24
N VAL A 144 -2.85 15.96 23.91
CA VAL A 144 -3.52 16.27 22.65
C VAL A 144 -4.69 17.18 22.97
N ASP A 145 -4.74 18.31 22.30
CA ASP A 145 -5.87 19.23 22.44
C ASP A 145 -7.14 18.57 21.89
N PRO A 146 -8.25 18.52 22.64
CA PRO A 146 -9.45 17.77 22.23
C PRO A 146 -10.19 18.40 21.05
N ILE A 147 -9.96 19.69 20.76
CA ILE A 147 -10.63 20.41 19.66
C ILE A 147 -9.77 20.36 18.39
N THR A 148 -8.50 20.76 18.51
CA THR A 148 -7.58 20.86 17.39
C THR A 148 -6.87 19.56 17.05
N GLN A 149 -6.89 18.58 17.98
CA GLN A 149 -6.15 17.32 17.92
C GLN A 149 -4.63 17.52 17.79
N ILE A 150 -4.11 18.69 18.17
CA ILE A 150 -2.69 19.01 18.13
C ILE A 150 -2.00 18.49 19.38
N LEU A 151 -0.90 17.76 19.17
CA LEU A 151 -0.06 17.22 20.23
C LEU A 151 0.91 18.28 20.74
N SER A 152 1.04 18.37 22.07
CA SER A 152 2.03 19.19 22.74
C SER A 152 2.77 18.39 23.80
N VAL A 153 4.08 18.64 23.91
CA VAL A 153 4.98 18.03 24.89
C VAL A 153 5.52 19.15 25.79
N THR A 154 5.39 18.99 27.09
CA THR A 154 5.88 19.95 28.08
C THR A 154 6.87 19.26 29.00
N SER A 155 8.10 19.79 29.12
CA SER A 155 9.10 19.37 30.10
C SER A 155 8.98 20.19 31.39
N THR A 156 9.25 19.57 32.54
CA THR A 156 9.41 20.28 33.82
C THR A 156 10.66 21.15 33.82
N ASN A 157 11.70 20.75 33.08
CA ASN A 157 12.90 21.53 32.87
C ASN A 157 12.67 22.53 31.73
N LYS A 158 12.53 23.80 32.05
CA LYS A 158 12.30 24.88 31.08
C LYS A 158 13.59 25.54 30.58
N VAL A 159 14.71 25.22 31.21
CA VAL A 159 16.02 25.83 30.92
C VAL A 159 16.76 25.08 29.84
N VAL A 160 16.78 23.75 29.91
CA VAL A 160 17.45 22.90 28.94
C VAL A 160 16.43 22.48 27.84
N PRO A 161 16.63 22.92 26.61
CA PRO A 161 15.74 22.51 25.53
C PRO A 161 15.93 21.03 25.20
N PHE A 162 14.85 20.35 24.86
CA PHE A 162 14.85 19.02 24.29
C PHE A 162 14.43 19.07 22.81
N SER A 163 14.80 18.08 22.01
CA SER A 163 14.52 18.07 20.57
C SER A 163 14.10 16.69 20.06
N PHE A 164 13.18 16.67 19.10
CA PHE A 164 12.84 15.51 18.28
C PHE A 164 13.55 15.66 16.94
N LEU A 165 14.45 14.73 16.62
CA LEU A 165 15.28 14.78 15.43
C LEU A 165 14.69 13.89 14.32
N PHE A 166 13.58 14.34 13.74
CA PHE A 166 12.92 13.62 12.66
C PHE A 166 13.60 13.84 11.30
N GLY A 167 14.30 14.97 11.12
CA GLY A 167 14.97 15.36 9.89
C GLY A 167 16.45 14.99 9.83
N THR A 168 17.13 14.89 10.99
CA THR A 168 18.58 14.61 11.05
C THR A 168 18.96 13.40 11.90
N GLY A 169 17.99 12.75 12.58
CA GLY A 169 18.21 11.59 13.43
C GLY A 169 18.50 10.30 12.66
N GLU A 170 18.59 9.20 13.38
CA GLU A 170 18.89 7.87 12.84
C GLU A 170 17.73 7.31 11.94
N PHE A 171 16.48 7.62 12.30
CA PHE A 171 15.29 7.06 11.67
C PHE A 171 14.69 8.02 10.63
N LEU A 172 15.43 8.29 9.56
CA LEU A 172 14.99 9.25 8.55
C LEU A 172 13.91 8.67 7.63
N ASN A 173 12.86 9.44 7.44
CA ASN A 173 11.92 9.20 6.36
C ASN A 173 12.58 9.54 5.02
N GLN A 174 12.41 8.67 4.02
CA GLN A 174 13.01 8.83 2.71
C GLN A 174 11.92 9.16 1.68
N PHE A 175 12.10 10.28 0.99
CA PHE A 175 11.20 10.73 -0.07
C PHE A 175 12.03 11.01 -1.33
N SER A 176 11.94 10.12 -2.29
CA SER A 176 12.50 10.32 -3.63
C SER A 176 11.49 9.85 -4.69
N PRO A 177 11.61 10.28 -5.94
CA PRO A 177 10.77 9.73 -7.00
C PRO A 177 10.83 8.21 -7.02
N GLY A 178 9.67 7.56 -6.85
CA GLY A 178 9.55 6.10 -6.81
C GLY A 178 9.88 5.42 -5.47
N LEU A 179 10.43 6.13 -4.49
CA LEU A 179 10.70 5.59 -3.16
C LEU A 179 10.13 6.53 -2.09
N GLN A 180 9.15 6.03 -1.35
CA GLN A 180 8.68 6.67 -0.12
C GLN A 180 8.80 5.63 0.99
N LYS A 181 9.61 5.90 1.98
CA LYS A 181 9.81 5.02 3.13
C LYS A 181 9.65 5.81 4.40
N ILE A 182 8.67 5.42 5.20
CA ILE A 182 8.41 5.99 6.52
C ILE A 182 9.13 5.14 7.56
N ASN A 183 10.10 5.74 8.25
CA ASN A 183 10.91 5.09 9.27
C ASN A 183 10.72 5.70 10.66
N ASN A 184 9.99 6.82 10.77
CA ASN A 184 9.70 7.43 12.07
C ASN A 184 8.23 7.89 12.15
N PRO A 185 7.67 8.05 13.36
CA PRO A 185 6.27 8.36 13.57
C PRO A 185 5.90 9.85 13.42
N SER A 186 6.75 10.70 12.85
CA SER A 186 6.52 12.16 12.78
C SER A 186 5.12 12.52 12.28
N TYR A 187 4.70 11.95 11.14
CA TYR A 187 3.38 12.24 10.56
C TYR A 187 2.21 11.77 11.44
N MET A 188 2.37 10.66 12.13
CA MET A 188 1.32 10.14 13.03
C MET A 188 1.18 11.02 14.27
N LEU A 189 2.31 11.58 14.74
CA LEU A 189 2.35 12.50 15.88
C LEU A 189 2.01 13.95 15.49
N GLY A 190 1.74 14.23 14.22
CA GLY A 190 1.41 15.56 13.72
C GLY A 190 2.61 16.47 13.45
N PHE A 191 3.81 15.92 13.32
CA PHE A 191 5.02 16.65 12.95
C PHE A 191 5.34 16.49 11.47
N LYS A 192 6.07 17.48 10.91
CA LYS A 192 6.73 17.31 9.62
C LYS A 192 7.99 16.47 9.75
N ASN A 193 8.58 16.11 8.61
CA ASN A 193 9.88 15.41 8.58
C ASN A 193 11.05 16.39 8.71
N GLU A 194 11.05 17.14 9.82
CA GLU A 194 12.08 18.14 10.19
C GLU A 194 12.31 18.08 11.70
N ASP A 195 13.42 18.66 12.16
CA ASP A 195 13.76 18.66 13.58
C ASP A 195 12.96 19.73 14.34
N TYR A 196 12.55 19.37 15.55
CA TYR A 196 11.79 20.25 16.45
C TYR A 196 12.52 20.41 17.77
N THR A 197 12.77 21.64 18.16
CA THR A 197 13.37 21.96 19.46
C THR A 197 12.38 22.71 20.33
N SER A 198 12.29 22.33 21.60
CA SER A 198 11.39 22.97 22.56
C SER A 198 11.82 24.41 22.88
N VAL A 199 10.84 25.27 23.05
CA VAL A 199 11.03 26.66 23.49
C VAL A 199 10.37 26.82 24.86
N GLY A 200 11.14 27.24 25.86
CA GLY A 200 10.63 27.33 27.23
C GLY A 200 10.12 26.01 27.81
N GLY A 201 10.70 24.88 27.36
CA GLY A 201 10.28 23.55 27.75
C GLY A 201 8.99 23.04 27.09
N VAL A 202 8.51 23.71 26.03
CA VAL A 202 7.30 23.31 25.31
C VAL A 202 7.65 23.04 23.85
N LEU A 203 7.11 21.95 23.30
CA LEU A 203 7.20 21.57 21.89
C LEU A 203 5.79 21.21 21.43
N THR A 204 5.34 21.80 20.30
CA THR A 204 4.00 21.60 19.76
C THR A 204 4.07 21.11 18.33
N ALA A 205 3.25 20.12 17.99
CA ALA A 205 3.12 19.59 16.65
C ALA A 205 2.52 20.62 15.69
N THR A 206 2.81 20.48 14.39
CA THR A 206 2.32 21.41 13.35
C THR A 206 0.91 21.06 12.90
N PHE A 207 0.56 19.76 12.91
CA PHE A 207 -0.71 19.22 12.43
C PHE A 207 -1.41 18.41 13.51
N PRO A 208 -2.70 18.12 13.34
CA PRO A 208 -3.40 17.16 14.17
C PRO A 208 -2.71 15.79 14.18
N VAL A 209 -2.81 15.08 15.29
CA VAL A 209 -2.39 13.68 15.39
C VAL A 209 -3.18 12.84 14.41
N ASN A 210 -2.49 12.04 13.61
CA ASN A 210 -3.11 11.12 12.67
C ASN A 210 -3.14 9.71 13.24
N THR A 211 -4.27 9.33 13.80
CA THR A 211 -4.51 7.97 14.32
C THR A 211 -5.33 7.11 13.37
N ILE A 212 -5.56 7.57 12.15
CA ILE A 212 -6.29 6.81 11.15
C ILE A 212 -5.38 5.72 10.61
N PRO A 213 -5.80 4.43 10.66
CA PRO A 213 -5.07 3.35 10.02
C PRO A 213 -4.96 3.57 8.51
N LEU A 214 -4.09 2.80 7.86
CA LEU A 214 -3.90 2.83 6.41
C LEU A 214 -5.22 2.92 5.63
N GLN A 215 -5.28 3.87 4.71
CA GLN A 215 -6.46 4.07 3.85
C GLN A 215 -6.41 3.23 2.58
N ARG A 216 -5.23 2.75 2.20
CA ARG A 216 -5.02 2.00 0.96
C ARG A 216 -4.07 0.84 1.19
N ILE A 217 -4.43 -0.30 0.64
CA ILE A 217 -3.58 -1.48 0.59
C ILE A 217 -3.34 -1.81 -0.88
N TYR A 218 -2.08 -1.99 -1.24
CA TYR A 218 -1.64 -2.32 -2.58
C TYR A 218 -1.29 -3.80 -2.65
N LEU A 219 -1.97 -4.53 -3.52
CA LEU A 219 -1.65 -5.92 -3.83
C LEU A 219 -0.68 -5.97 -4.99
N TYR A 220 0.43 -6.65 -4.80
CA TYR A 220 1.37 -6.97 -5.86
C TYR A 220 1.37 -8.48 -6.08
N MET A 221 1.23 -8.88 -7.32
CA MET A 221 1.32 -10.28 -7.74
C MET A 221 2.33 -10.38 -8.88
N ASN A 222 3.30 -11.29 -8.74
CA ASN A 222 4.30 -11.56 -9.75
C ASN A 222 4.33 -13.06 -10.00
N TYR A 223 4.30 -13.48 -11.26
CA TYR A 223 4.46 -14.89 -11.58
C TYR A 223 5.92 -15.22 -11.91
N ASP A 224 6.33 -16.43 -11.54
CA ASP A 224 7.70 -16.94 -11.73
C ASP A 224 8.79 -15.93 -11.34
N SER A 225 8.55 -15.16 -10.28
CA SER A 225 9.45 -14.17 -9.62
C SER A 225 9.91 -12.99 -10.50
N THR A 226 9.53 -12.89 -11.76
CA THR A 226 10.11 -11.92 -12.69
C THR A 226 9.11 -11.04 -13.44
N ILE A 227 7.87 -11.49 -13.62
CA ILE A 227 6.89 -10.78 -14.43
C ILE A 227 5.73 -10.28 -13.56
N ASP A 228 5.59 -8.96 -13.51
CA ASP A 228 4.54 -8.30 -12.76
C ASP A 228 3.17 -8.50 -13.43
N LEU A 229 2.21 -8.99 -12.67
CA LEU A 229 0.80 -8.99 -13.04
C LEU A 229 0.20 -7.65 -12.64
N ARG A 230 0.04 -6.74 -13.60
CA ARG A 230 -0.36 -5.35 -13.36
C ARG A 230 -1.77 -5.09 -13.85
N SER A 231 -2.54 -4.34 -13.08
CA SER A 231 -3.81 -3.76 -13.54
C SER A 231 -3.86 -2.24 -13.37
N VAL A 232 -3.00 -1.69 -12.54
CA VAL A 232 -3.01 -0.26 -12.18
C VAL A 232 -1.66 0.37 -12.47
N VAL A 233 -1.67 1.56 -13.08
CA VAL A 233 -0.46 2.36 -13.32
C VAL A 233 -0.42 3.49 -12.28
N LEU A 234 0.65 3.52 -11.48
CA LEU A 234 0.92 4.60 -10.53
C LEU A 234 1.82 5.66 -11.14
N ALA A 235 1.52 6.93 -10.87
CA ALA A 235 2.42 8.02 -11.20
C ALA A 235 3.69 8.01 -10.32
N GLY A 236 4.77 8.63 -10.79
CA GLY A 236 5.97 8.86 -9.99
C GLY A 236 6.97 7.70 -9.93
N GLY A 237 6.95 6.76 -10.90
CA GLY A 237 7.96 5.70 -11.01
C GLY A 237 7.86 4.59 -9.95
N ARG A 238 6.74 4.51 -9.22
CA ARG A 238 6.47 3.42 -8.29
C ARG A 238 6.16 2.14 -9.06
N ALA A 239 6.47 0.98 -8.47
CA ALA A 239 6.03 -0.29 -9.01
C ALA A 239 4.51 -0.32 -9.11
N ASN A 240 3.98 -0.80 -10.23
CA ASN A 240 2.55 -0.85 -10.47
C ASN A 240 1.93 -2.04 -9.74
N PRO A 241 0.91 -1.82 -8.89
CA PRO A 241 0.23 -2.91 -8.20
C PRO A 241 -0.71 -3.69 -9.14
N SER A 242 -1.00 -4.91 -8.75
CA SER A 242 -2.03 -5.73 -9.39
C SER A 242 -3.45 -5.25 -9.01
N ALA A 243 -3.61 -4.74 -7.80
CA ALA A 243 -4.87 -4.15 -7.33
C ALA A 243 -4.63 -3.13 -6.21
N ILE A 244 -5.59 -2.21 -6.02
CA ILE A 244 -5.63 -1.27 -4.89
C ILE A 244 -6.92 -1.48 -4.13
N PHE A 245 -6.84 -1.68 -2.82
CA PHE A 245 -7.97 -1.80 -1.93
C PHE A 245 -8.07 -0.54 -1.07
N TYR A 246 -9.21 0.12 -1.13
CA TYR A 246 -9.50 1.27 -0.30
C TYR A 246 -10.12 0.79 1.01
N CYS A 247 -9.50 1.15 2.12
CA CYS A 247 -10.04 0.90 3.45
C CYS A 247 -10.95 2.08 3.80
N THR A 248 -12.25 1.82 3.90
CA THR A 248 -13.26 2.84 4.25
C THR A 248 -13.74 2.62 5.69
N ASP A 249 -14.35 3.63 6.29
CA ASP A 249 -14.94 3.54 7.63
C ASP A 249 -16.05 2.47 7.75
N GLN A 250 -16.58 2.03 6.60
CA GLN A 250 -17.57 0.95 6.52
C GLN A 250 -16.93 -0.45 6.58
N ASP A 251 -15.62 -0.55 6.35
CA ASP A 251 -14.92 -1.81 6.53
C ASP A 251 -14.93 -2.15 8.02
N SER A 252 -15.58 -3.27 8.35
CA SER A 252 -15.85 -3.65 9.74
C SER A 252 -14.58 -3.73 10.57
N VAL A 253 -14.31 -2.71 11.35
CA VAL A 253 -13.19 -2.67 12.32
C VAL A 253 -13.26 -3.86 13.29
N ALA A 254 -14.46 -4.37 13.56
CA ALA A 254 -14.66 -5.50 14.46
C ALA A 254 -13.98 -6.80 13.98
N TYR A 255 -13.86 -6.98 12.67
CA TYR A 255 -13.21 -8.18 12.11
C TYR A 255 -11.84 -7.91 11.53
N TYR A 256 -11.43 -6.66 11.43
CA TYR A 256 -10.15 -6.25 10.83
C TYR A 256 -9.83 -6.93 9.49
N THR A 257 -10.86 -7.19 8.72
CA THR A 257 -10.77 -7.83 7.40
C THR A 257 -11.70 -7.14 6.43
N LYS A 258 -11.25 -7.03 5.19
CA LYS A 258 -12.05 -6.54 4.09
C LYS A 258 -12.45 -7.71 3.20
N ALA A 259 -13.76 -7.94 3.07
CA ALA A 259 -14.27 -8.91 2.11
C ALA A 259 -14.17 -8.35 0.70
N LEU A 260 -13.73 -9.19 -0.24
CA LEU A 260 -13.65 -8.87 -1.65
C LEU A 260 -14.82 -9.51 -2.37
N ASN A 261 -15.45 -8.78 -3.28
CA ASN A 261 -16.43 -9.33 -4.20
C ASN A 261 -16.25 -8.74 -5.60
N LYS A 262 -16.77 -9.42 -6.61
CA LYS A 262 -16.62 -9.05 -8.01
C LYS A 262 -17.22 -7.68 -8.32
N ASP A 263 -18.31 -7.32 -7.66
CA ASP A 263 -19.04 -6.08 -7.93
C ASP A 263 -18.31 -4.83 -7.40
N THR A 264 -17.45 -5.03 -6.41
CA THR A 264 -16.70 -3.94 -5.77
C THR A 264 -15.36 -3.69 -6.44
N TYR A 265 -14.76 -4.69 -7.09
CA TYR A 265 -13.39 -4.64 -7.62
C TYR A 265 -13.29 -5.34 -8.98
N GLU A 266 -13.52 -4.62 -10.05
CA GLU A 266 -13.19 -5.07 -11.41
C GLU A 266 -11.69 -4.94 -11.69
N ASN A 267 -10.89 -5.67 -10.95
CA ASN A 267 -9.46 -5.72 -11.22
C ASN A 267 -9.15 -6.86 -12.18
N VAL A 268 -9.33 -6.61 -13.46
CA VAL A 268 -8.85 -7.49 -14.52
C VAL A 268 -7.34 -7.31 -14.65
N ILE A 269 -6.61 -8.34 -14.29
CA ILE A 269 -5.16 -8.39 -14.47
C ILE A 269 -4.91 -9.03 -15.82
N SER A 270 -4.67 -8.18 -16.83
CA SER A 270 -4.29 -8.67 -18.15
C SER A 270 -2.77 -8.62 -18.29
N PRO A 271 -2.08 -9.74 -18.49
CA PRO A 271 -0.64 -9.75 -18.73
C PRO A 271 -0.24 -9.11 -20.08
N GLY A 272 -1.21 -8.67 -20.90
CA GLY A 272 -0.96 -8.08 -22.21
C GLY A 272 -0.53 -9.07 -23.30
N LEU A 273 -0.03 -10.22 -22.90
CA LEU A 273 0.39 -11.35 -23.74
C LEU A 273 -0.07 -12.65 -23.08
N ILE A 274 -0.23 -13.70 -23.88
CA ILE A 274 -0.53 -15.04 -23.35
C ILE A 274 0.66 -15.50 -22.51
N VAL A 275 0.40 -15.76 -21.22
CA VAL A 275 1.41 -16.35 -20.35
C VAL A 275 1.42 -17.87 -20.58
N PRO A 276 2.52 -18.41 -21.14
CA PRO A 276 2.54 -19.82 -21.55
C PRO A 276 2.43 -20.77 -20.35
N ARG A 277 2.91 -20.34 -19.16
CA ARG A 277 2.93 -21.21 -17.98
C ARG A 277 3.08 -20.40 -16.70
N ILE A 278 2.26 -20.68 -15.69
CA ILE A 278 2.40 -20.19 -14.32
C ILE A 278 2.56 -21.38 -13.39
N ARG A 279 3.63 -21.40 -12.58
CA ARG A 279 3.89 -22.37 -11.53
C ARG A 279 3.75 -21.78 -10.14
N SER A 280 4.16 -20.54 -9.98
CA SER A 280 4.07 -19.84 -8.72
C SER A 280 3.63 -18.40 -8.92
N ILE A 281 3.01 -17.84 -7.89
CA ILE A 281 2.65 -16.43 -7.83
C ILE A 281 3.20 -15.89 -6.49
N ASN A 282 4.09 -14.91 -6.58
CA ASN A 282 4.52 -14.15 -5.42
C ASN A 282 3.48 -13.09 -5.13
N ILE A 283 3.03 -13.02 -3.90
CA ILE A 283 1.99 -12.12 -3.43
C ILE A 283 2.56 -11.24 -2.35
N SER A 284 2.32 -9.93 -2.42
CA SER A 284 2.60 -9.04 -1.32
C SER A 284 1.55 -7.95 -1.18
N LEU A 285 1.13 -7.73 0.07
CA LEU A 285 0.31 -6.59 0.47
C LEU A 285 1.21 -5.50 1.04
N LYS A 286 1.12 -4.31 0.49
CA LYS A 286 1.95 -3.17 0.90
C LYS A 286 1.09 -1.96 1.21
N ASP A 287 1.64 -1.09 2.06
CA ASP A 287 1.10 0.23 2.33
C ASP A 287 1.41 1.20 1.17
N GLU A 288 0.93 2.44 1.29
CA GLU A 288 1.19 3.51 0.32
C GLU A 288 2.67 3.93 0.25
N PHE A 289 3.49 3.50 1.22
CA PHE A 289 4.93 3.78 1.28
C PHE A 289 5.77 2.61 0.74
N GLY A 290 5.13 1.49 0.37
CA GLY A 290 5.80 0.31 -0.17
C GLY A 290 6.27 -0.69 0.88
N ASN A 291 5.97 -0.49 2.16
CA ASN A 291 6.27 -1.45 3.22
C ASN A 291 5.25 -2.59 3.20
N VAL A 292 5.70 -3.82 3.46
CA VAL A 292 4.78 -4.95 3.66
C VAL A 292 3.97 -4.70 4.93
N ILE A 293 2.65 -4.80 4.83
CA ILE A 293 1.76 -4.54 5.96
C ILE A 293 1.89 -5.62 7.04
N ASN A 294 1.71 -5.22 8.28
CA ASN A 294 1.56 -6.14 9.39
C ASN A 294 0.10 -6.58 9.51
N THR A 295 -0.15 -7.85 9.24
CA THR A 295 -1.50 -8.44 9.32
C THR A 295 -1.83 -9.00 10.71
N ASN A 296 -0.89 -8.94 11.67
CA ASN A 296 -0.98 -9.62 12.96
C ASN A 296 -1.31 -11.12 12.81
N ASN A 297 -0.62 -11.78 11.89
CA ASN A 297 -0.79 -13.19 11.50
C ASN A 297 -2.18 -13.59 10.99
N ARG A 298 -3.04 -12.61 10.67
CA ARG A 298 -4.33 -12.91 10.04
C ARG A 298 -4.12 -13.28 8.58
N PRO A 299 -4.83 -14.32 8.11
CA PRO A 299 -4.65 -14.81 6.77
C PRO A 299 -5.24 -13.87 5.70
N LEU A 300 -4.59 -13.86 4.55
CA LEU A 300 -5.11 -13.35 3.29
C LEU A 300 -5.73 -14.51 2.52
N SER A 301 -6.90 -14.32 1.91
CA SER A 301 -7.41 -15.19 0.87
C SER A 301 -7.80 -14.40 -0.37
N LEU A 302 -7.53 -14.96 -1.55
CA LEU A 302 -7.93 -14.42 -2.85
C LEU A 302 -8.60 -15.51 -3.67
N LEU A 303 -9.78 -15.24 -4.20
CA LEU A 303 -10.42 -16.09 -5.20
C LEU A 303 -10.20 -15.48 -6.57
N LEU A 304 -9.45 -16.19 -7.42
CA LEU A 304 -9.12 -15.77 -8.78
C LEU A 304 -9.94 -16.55 -9.81
N GLU A 305 -10.48 -15.85 -10.80
CA GLU A 305 -10.89 -16.42 -12.09
C GLU A 305 -9.77 -16.22 -13.09
N ILE A 306 -9.27 -17.32 -13.65
CA ILE A 306 -8.17 -17.32 -14.62
C ILE A 306 -8.69 -17.84 -15.94
N THR A 307 -8.61 -17.02 -16.99
CA THR A 307 -8.97 -17.43 -18.35
C THR A 307 -7.75 -18.03 -19.03
N VAL A 308 -7.92 -19.23 -19.58
CA VAL A 308 -6.88 -19.97 -20.30
C VAL A 308 -7.38 -20.34 -21.70
N LEU A 309 -6.45 -20.48 -22.66
CA LEU A 309 -6.73 -21.00 -23.99
C LEU A 309 -6.34 -22.47 -24.07
N ASP A 310 -7.29 -23.32 -24.50
CA ASP A 310 -7.06 -24.75 -24.77
C ASP A 310 -6.40 -24.95 -26.13
#